data_f47b54ad9ae25e8a029e1097d5237b14
#
_entry.id   f47b54ad9ae25e8a029e1097d5237b14
#
_cell.length_a   1.000
_cell.length_b   1.000
_cell.length_c   1.000
_cell.angle_alpha   90.00
_cell.angle_beta   90.00
_cell.angle_gamma   90.00
#
_symmetry.space_group_name_H-M   'P 1'
#
loop_
_entity.id
_entity.type
_entity.pdbx_description
1 polymer ?
#
loop_
_entity_poly.entity_id
_entity_poly.type
_entity_poly.pdbx_seq_one_letter_code
_entity_poly.pdbx_strand_id
1 'polypeptide(L)'
;GGNATAAVSAAVLKAGAAALGIPLYRHIGGANAMYLPVPGVAMVAGHERYGGGITTPGGKPTMSVMCFGFDTFADASYACWDIHTRWAEKMDRRFGGAPNIRDFIVVPEGVFKSDEEIWEAMTETIIEAGYEGKAGFQMDVATDTYHNKEDGKYYGLFNNQPKTKDQLYEFYLHIIK
;
A
#
# COMPACT_ATOMS: atom_id res chain seq x y z
N GLY A 1 -13.67 -19.25 -12.75
CA GLY A 1 -12.47 -18.85 -12.01
C GLY A 1 -12.81 -18.05 -10.77
N GLY A 2 -11.81 -17.67 -9.97
CA GLY A 2 -11.98 -16.98 -8.68
C GLY A 2 -12.84 -15.72 -8.73
N ASN A 3 -12.74 -14.94 -9.79
CA ASN A 3 -13.55 -13.73 -9.99
C ASN A 3 -15.06 -14.03 -10.04
N ALA A 4 -15.45 -15.09 -10.77
CA ALA A 4 -16.86 -15.49 -10.86
C ALA A 4 -17.38 -16.01 -9.50
N THR A 5 -16.57 -16.82 -8.80
CA THR A 5 -16.91 -17.32 -7.46
C THR A 5 -17.08 -16.17 -6.46
N ALA A 6 -16.15 -15.23 -6.46
CA ALA A 6 -16.23 -14.03 -5.60
C ALA A 6 -17.46 -13.17 -5.90
N ALA A 7 -17.78 -12.96 -7.19
CA ALA A 7 -18.94 -12.18 -7.59
C ALA A 7 -20.26 -12.83 -7.15
N VAL A 8 -20.38 -14.15 -7.32
CA VAL A 8 -21.57 -14.90 -6.87
C VAL A 8 -21.70 -14.88 -5.37
N SER A 9 -20.60 -15.10 -4.62
CA SER A 9 -20.61 -15.04 -3.16
C SER A 9 -21.04 -13.65 -2.65
N ALA A 10 -20.50 -12.58 -3.25
CA ALA A 10 -20.89 -11.22 -2.90
C ALA A 10 -22.38 -10.93 -3.23
N ALA A 11 -22.88 -11.43 -4.36
CA ALA A 11 -24.27 -11.25 -4.73
C ALA A 11 -25.23 -11.96 -3.75
N VAL A 12 -24.92 -13.19 -3.37
CA VAL A 12 -25.70 -13.97 -2.39
C VAL A 12 -25.71 -13.27 -1.01
N LEU A 13 -24.54 -12.81 -0.54
CA LEU A 13 -24.45 -12.08 0.74
C LEU A 13 -25.28 -10.78 0.73
N LYS A 14 -25.20 -10.01 -0.37
CA LYS A 14 -25.99 -8.78 -0.52
C LYS A 14 -27.49 -9.07 -0.59
N ALA A 15 -27.89 -10.08 -1.32
CA ALA A 15 -29.30 -10.51 -1.39
C ALA A 15 -29.83 -10.96 -0.03
N GLY A 16 -29.04 -11.73 0.74
CA GLY A 16 -29.38 -12.15 2.09
C GLY A 16 -29.57 -10.97 3.05
N ALA A 17 -28.65 -10.01 3.03
CA ALA A 17 -28.74 -8.80 3.83
C ALA A 17 -30.00 -7.98 3.47
N ALA A 18 -30.27 -7.80 2.18
CA ALA A 18 -31.45 -7.09 1.68
C ALA A 18 -32.77 -7.79 2.09
N ALA A 19 -32.82 -9.11 1.99
CA ALA A 19 -33.99 -9.90 2.38
C ALA A 19 -34.31 -9.77 3.91
N LEU A 20 -33.27 -9.60 4.73
CA LEU A 20 -33.41 -9.41 6.18
C LEU A 20 -33.59 -7.93 6.58
N GLY A 21 -33.46 -6.98 5.66
CA GLY A 21 -33.55 -5.54 5.94
C GLY A 21 -32.41 -5.02 6.82
N ILE A 22 -31.25 -5.66 6.81
CA ILE A 22 -30.09 -5.27 7.64
C ILE A 22 -28.89 -4.88 6.78
N PRO A 23 -27.98 -4.02 7.28
CA PRO A 23 -26.75 -3.69 6.57
C PRO A 23 -25.87 -4.93 6.33
N LEU A 24 -25.17 -4.96 5.19
CA LEU A 24 -24.31 -6.08 4.80
C LEU A 24 -23.27 -6.44 5.88
N TYR A 25 -22.62 -5.45 6.49
CA TYR A 25 -21.64 -5.71 7.55
C TYR A 25 -22.26 -6.43 8.76
N ARG A 26 -23.51 -6.13 9.09
CA ARG A 26 -24.27 -6.83 10.14
C ARG A 26 -24.66 -8.24 9.74
N HIS A 27 -25.01 -8.45 8.48
CA HIS A 27 -25.31 -9.77 7.95
C HIS A 27 -24.09 -10.70 8.02
N ILE A 28 -22.89 -10.16 7.74
CA ILE A 28 -21.64 -10.93 7.77
C ILE A 28 -21.12 -11.10 9.19
N GLY A 29 -21.03 -10.03 9.97
CA GLY A 29 -20.36 -10.01 11.27
C GLY A 29 -21.28 -10.20 12.48
N GLY A 30 -22.61 -10.21 12.29
CA GLY A 30 -23.58 -10.37 13.37
C GLY A 30 -23.54 -9.21 14.38
N ALA A 31 -23.89 -9.52 15.62
CA ALA A 31 -23.93 -8.55 16.70
C ALA A 31 -22.56 -7.98 17.08
N ASN A 32 -21.49 -8.69 16.77
CA ASN A 32 -20.12 -8.30 17.09
C ASN A 32 -19.48 -7.39 16.03
N ALA A 33 -20.17 -7.06 14.95
CA ALA A 33 -19.69 -6.14 13.90
C ALA A 33 -19.76 -4.68 14.39
N MET A 34 -18.92 -4.33 15.37
CA MET A 34 -18.90 -3.03 16.05
C MET A 34 -17.60 -2.26 15.85
N TYR A 35 -16.57 -2.90 15.29
CA TYR A 35 -15.25 -2.30 15.12
C TYR A 35 -14.95 -2.07 13.65
N LEU A 36 -14.49 -0.87 13.32
CA LEU A 36 -13.90 -0.56 12.02
C LEU A 36 -12.40 -0.85 12.05
N PRO A 37 -11.82 -1.37 10.96
CA PRO A 37 -10.38 -1.53 10.87
C PRO A 37 -9.69 -0.17 10.82
N VAL A 38 -8.40 -0.15 11.18
CA VAL A 38 -7.56 1.02 10.95
C VAL A 38 -7.49 1.29 9.45
N PRO A 39 -7.82 2.50 8.98
CA PRO A 39 -7.71 2.80 7.56
C PRO A 39 -6.26 2.99 7.15
N GLY A 40 -5.97 2.63 5.91
CA GLY A 40 -4.70 2.88 5.28
C GLY A 40 -4.87 3.44 3.88
N VAL A 41 -3.82 4.08 3.38
CA VAL A 41 -3.74 4.59 2.01
C VAL A 41 -2.48 4.10 1.33
N ALA A 42 -2.62 3.64 0.10
CA ALA A 42 -1.49 3.25 -0.71
C ALA A 42 -0.69 4.48 -1.18
N MET A 43 0.62 4.43 -0.98
CA MET A 43 1.53 5.53 -1.33
C MET A 43 2.33 5.22 -2.59
N VAL A 44 2.90 4.02 -2.66
CA VAL A 44 3.80 3.60 -3.73
C VAL A 44 3.45 2.20 -4.20
N ALA A 45 3.39 2.03 -5.51
CA ALA A 45 3.35 0.71 -6.14
C ALA A 45 4.35 0.66 -7.31
N GLY A 46 4.86 -0.52 -7.59
CA GLY A 46 5.83 -0.70 -8.65
C GLY A 46 5.65 -1.95 -9.49
N HIS A 47 4.57 -2.72 -9.29
CA HIS A 47 4.34 -3.96 -10.05
C HIS A 47 3.47 -3.71 -11.30
N GLU A 48 3.73 -4.44 -12.40
CA GLU A 48 2.97 -4.39 -13.66
C GLU A 48 1.46 -4.52 -13.47
N ARG A 49 1.02 -5.40 -12.56
CA ARG A 49 -0.39 -5.59 -12.21
C ARG A 49 -1.12 -4.29 -11.86
N TYR A 50 -0.40 -3.32 -11.31
CA TYR A 50 -0.93 -2.03 -10.87
C TYR A 50 -0.60 -0.89 -11.83
N GLY A 51 -0.18 -1.21 -13.06
CA GLY A 51 0.16 -0.21 -14.08
C GLY A 51 1.58 0.34 -13.97
N GLY A 52 2.42 -0.24 -13.11
CA GLY A 52 3.80 0.19 -12.87
C GLY A 52 4.87 -0.46 -13.74
N GLY A 53 4.48 -1.27 -14.69
CA GLY A 53 5.34 -2.26 -15.35
C GLY A 53 6.47 -1.75 -16.22
N ILE A 54 6.64 -0.47 -16.37
CA ILE A 54 7.68 0.05 -17.30
C ILE A 54 8.83 0.72 -16.54
N THR A 55 8.68 0.96 -15.25
CA THR A 55 9.52 1.93 -14.56
C THR A 55 10.62 1.32 -13.72
N THR A 56 10.57 0.01 -13.49
CA THR A 56 11.60 -0.67 -12.71
C THR A 56 11.68 -2.15 -13.05
N PRO A 57 12.87 -2.70 -13.28
CA PRO A 57 13.06 -4.14 -13.46
C PRO A 57 12.61 -4.88 -12.19
N GLY A 58 11.76 -5.87 -12.35
CA GLY A 58 11.22 -6.68 -11.27
C GLY A 58 9.98 -6.10 -10.60
N GLY A 59 9.30 -6.91 -9.83
CA GLY A 59 8.21 -6.49 -8.97
C GLY A 59 8.72 -5.70 -7.77
N LYS A 60 7.81 -4.95 -7.14
CA LYS A 60 8.15 -4.16 -5.95
C LYS A 60 7.12 -4.33 -4.86
N PRO A 61 7.53 -4.21 -3.61
CA PRO A 61 6.58 -4.13 -2.53
C PRO A 61 5.67 -2.92 -2.72
N THR A 62 4.42 -3.09 -2.35
CA THR A 62 3.48 -1.97 -2.21
C THR A 62 3.68 -1.34 -0.84
N MET A 63 3.83 -0.02 -0.81
CA MET A 63 3.99 0.73 0.42
C MET A 63 2.75 1.56 0.69
N SER A 64 2.25 1.46 1.90
CA SER A 64 1.05 2.14 2.39
C SER A 64 1.34 2.86 3.70
N VAL A 65 0.49 3.83 4.04
CA VAL A 65 0.46 4.46 5.35
C VAL A 65 -0.83 4.05 6.06
N MET A 66 -0.71 3.64 7.32
CA MET A 66 -1.82 3.29 8.21
C MET A 66 -2.00 4.38 9.26
N CYS A 67 -3.21 4.91 9.39
CA CYS A 67 -3.53 5.99 10.33
C CYS A 67 -4.19 5.41 11.59
N PHE A 68 -3.38 5.06 12.58
CA PHE A 68 -3.80 4.33 13.79
C PHE A 68 -4.04 5.21 15.03
N GLY A 69 -3.47 6.41 15.06
CA GLY A 69 -3.46 7.30 16.23
C GLY A 69 -4.63 8.27 16.32
N PHE A 70 -5.86 7.83 15.98
CA PHE A 70 -7.06 8.67 15.91
C PHE A 70 -8.21 8.05 16.69
N ASP A 71 -9.03 8.91 17.31
CA ASP A 71 -10.18 8.47 18.09
C ASP A 71 -11.36 8.02 17.23
N THR A 72 -11.46 8.54 15.99
CA THR A 72 -12.53 8.18 15.07
C THR A 72 -12.00 7.69 13.73
N PHE A 73 -12.77 6.80 13.09
CA PHE A 73 -12.48 6.34 11.73
C PHE A 73 -12.53 7.49 10.71
N ALA A 74 -13.41 8.47 10.92
CA ALA A 74 -13.54 9.62 10.04
C ALA A 74 -12.24 10.47 10.04
N ASP A 75 -11.70 10.76 11.22
CA ASP A 75 -10.46 11.52 11.34
C ASP A 75 -9.26 10.75 10.77
N ALA A 76 -9.19 9.44 11.04
CA ALA A 76 -8.16 8.58 10.47
C ALA A 76 -8.24 8.52 8.94
N SER A 77 -9.45 8.43 8.37
CA SER A 77 -9.68 8.43 6.91
C SER A 77 -9.31 9.78 6.28
N TYR A 78 -9.62 10.88 6.96
CA TYR A 78 -9.21 12.20 6.50
C TYR A 78 -7.69 12.34 6.50
N ALA A 79 -7.01 11.87 7.55
CA ALA A 79 -5.55 11.85 7.61
C ALA A 79 -4.93 11.03 6.47
N CYS A 80 -5.50 9.85 6.15
CA CYS A 80 -5.08 9.07 4.98
C CYS A 80 -5.18 9.88 3.68
N TRP A 81 -6.31 10.56 3.48
CA TRP A 81 -6.52 11.38 2.30
C TRP A 81 -5.55 12.57 2.23
N ASP A 82 -5.33 13.27 3.33
CA ASP A 82 -4.41 14.43 3.41
C ASP A 82 -2.96 14.00 3.14
N ILE A 83 -2.49 12.92 3.79
CA ILE A 83 -1.15 12.37 3.56
C ILE A 83 -0.97 11.97 2.10
N HIS A 84 -1.94 11.25 1.53
CA HIS A 84 -1.86 10.82 0.12
C HIS A 84 -1.85 12.01 -0.84
N THR A 85 -2.66 13.03 -0.59
CA THR A 85 -2.72 14.24 -1.43
C THR A 85 -1.37 14.97 -1.43
N ARG A 86 -0.78 15.17 -0.24
CA ARG A 86 0.55 15.79 -0.11
C ARG A 86 1.66 14.97 -0.76
N TRP A 87 1.57 13.64 -0.62
CA TRP A 87 2.49 12.73 -1.29
C TRP A 87 2.38 12.83 -2.81
N ALA A 88 1.16 12.82 -3.36
CA ALA A 88 0.94 12.98 -4.79
C ALA A 88 1.51 14.31 -5.32
N GLU A 89 1.29 15.41 -4.62
CA GLU A 89 1.86 16.71 -4.95
C GLU A 89 3.40 16.73 -4.84
N LYS A 90 3.96 16.06 -3.83
CA LYS A 90 5.43 15.93 -3.66
C LYS A 90 6.04 15.15 -4.82
N MET A 91 5.38 14.07 -5.25
CA MET A 91 5.82 13.27 -6.39
C MET A 91 5.65 13.99 -7.72
N ASP A 92 4.56 14.72 -7.92
CA ASP A 92 4.36 15.54 -9.12
C ASP A 92 5.46 16.59 -9.27
N ARG A 93 5.83 17.25 -8.19
CA ARG A 93 6.97 18.19 -8.19
C ARG A 93 8.31 17.52 -8.46
N ARG A 94 8.49 16.25 -8.02
CA ARG A 94 9.76 15.54 -8.12
C ARG A 94 10.04 14.98 -9.51
N PHE A 95 9.05 14.47 -10.21
CA PHE A 95 9.24 13.85 -11.52
C PHE A 95 8.27 14.30 -12.63
N GLY A 96 7.40 15.23 -12.35
CA GLY A 96 6.52 15.88 -13.32
C GLY A 96 5.48 14.93 -13.94
N GLY A 97 4.20 15.11 -13.60
CA GLY A 97 3.12 14.29 -14.14
C GLY A 97 2.99 12.95 -13.45
N ALA A 98 3.03 12.95 -12.12
CA ALA A 98 2.46 11.83 -11.38
C ALA A 98 1.07 11.60 -11.96
N PRO A 99 0.81 10.47 -12.64
CA PRO A 99 -0.50 10.24 -13.19
C PRO A 99 -1.49 10.35 -12.04
N ASN A 100 -2.64 10.91 -12.31
CA ASN A 100 -3.76 11.05 -11.39
C ASN A 100 -4.30 9.64 -11.05
N ILE A 101 -3.45 8.82 -10.47
CA ILE A 101 -3.77 7.46 -10.07
C ILE A 101 -4.41 7.58 -8.71
N ARG A 102 -5.68 7.27 -8.66
CA ARG A 102 -6.51 7.39 -7.46
C ARG A 102 -6.07 6.51 -6.30
N ASP A 103 -5.23 5.50 -6.56
CA ASP A 103 -4.95 4.46 -5.59
C ASP A 103 -3.44 4.28 -5.30
N PHE A 104 -2.58 4.40 -6.32
CA PHE A 104 -1.14 4.19 -6.18
C PHE A 104 -0.37 5.21 -7.01
N ILE A 105 0.72 5.73 -6.45
CA ILE A 105 1.65 6.53 -7.22
C ILE A 105 2.77 5.62 -7.70
N VAL A 106 2.84 5.45 -9.00
CA VAL A 106 3.93 4.71 -9.64
C VAL A 106 5.13 5.63 -9.72
N VAL A 107 6.18 5.28 -9.00
CA VAL A 107 7.43 6.03 -8.99
C VAL A 107 8.33 5.54 -10.12
N PRO A 108 8.73 6.40 -11.07
CA PRO A 108 9.63 6.05 -12.15
C PRO A 108 11.01 5.60 -11.64
N GLU A 109 11.70 4.79 -12.45
CA GLU A 109 13.08 4.40 -12.17
C GLU A 109 14.00 5.64 -12.09
N GLY A 110 14.91 5.63 -11.13
CA GLY A 110 15.90 6.69 -10.94
C GLY A 110 15.41 7.94 -10.21
N VAL A 111 14.12 8.03 -9.88
CA VAL A 111 13.58 9.13 -9.05
C VAL A 111 14.11 9.05 -7.63
N PHE A 112 14.24 7.85 -7.11
CA PHE A 112 14.89 7.57 -5.84
C PHE A 112 16.10 6.67 -6.05
N LYS A 113 17.12 6.85 -5.23
CA LYS A 113 18.37 6.09 -5.32
C LYS A 113 18.32 4.80 -4.50
N SER A 114 17.47 4.77 -3.49
CA SER A 114 17.31 3.62 -2.60
C SER A 114 15.91 3.57 -2.00
N ASP A 115 15.59 2.44 -1.38
CA ASP A 115 14.33 2.27 -0.65
C ASP A 115 14.25 3.17 0.57
N GLU A 116 15.39 3.39 1.24
CA GLU A 116 15.50 4.29 2.40
C GLU A 116 15.11 5.72 2.03
N GLU A 117 15.54 6.22 0.87
CA GLU A 117 15.17 7.57 0.40
C GLU A 117 13.65 7.72 0.20
N ILE A 118 12.96 6.66 -0.23
CA ILE A 118 11.49 6.67 -0.34
C ILE A 118 10.86 6.73 1.04
N TRP A 119 11.34 5.93 1.99
CA TRP A 119 10.79 5.91 3.35
C TRP A 119 11.02 7.22 4.07
N GLU A 120 12.18 7.84 3.91
CA GLU A 120 12.47 9.18 4.40
C GLU A 120 11.47 10.20 3.83
N ALA A 121 11.26 10.19 2.51
CA ALA A 121 10.31 11.10 1.86
C ALA A 121 8.85 10.86 2.29
N MET A 122 8.46 9.61 2.54
CA MET A 122 7.14 9.27 3.08
C MET A 122 7.02 9.73 4.54
N THR A 123 8.04 9.52 5.36
CA THR A 123 8.10 10.00 6.75
C THR A 123 7.98 11.51 6.83
N GLU A 124 8.76 12.24 6.04
CA GLU A 124 8.66 13.68 5.93
C GLU A 124 7.24 14.13 5.58
N THR A 125 6.57 13.42 4.66
CA THR A 125 5.20 13.75 4.26
C THR A 125 4.21 13.59 5.41
N ILE A 126 4.37 12.55 6.26
CA ILE A 126 3.56 12.35 7.46
C ILE A 126 3.80 13.48 8.48
N ILE A 127 5.07 13.86 8.69
CA ILE A 127 5.46 14.94 9.61
C ILE A 127 4.93 16.30 9.12
N GLU A 128 5.13 16.62 7.85
CA GLU A 128 4.63 17.84 7.21
C GLU A 128 3.09 17.96 7.26
N ALA A 129 2.39 16.84 7.25
CA ALA A 129 0.95 16.77 7.44
C ALA A 129 0.50 16.92 8.90
N GLY A 130 1.43 16.87 9.85
CA GLY A 130 1.15 17.01 11.29
C GLY A 130 0.67 15.71 11.96
N TYR A 131 0.96 14.55 11.36
CA TYR A 131 0.50 13.25 11.85
C TYR A 131 1.64 12.37 12.41
N GLU A 132 2.74 12.97 12.81
CA GLU A 132 3.83 12.28 13.50
C GLU A 132 3.30 11.51 14.73
N GLY A 133 3.69 10.25 14.87
CA GLY A 133 3.23 9.36 15.95
C GLY A 133 1.78 8.85 15.82
N LYS A 134 1.02 9.31 14.79
CA LYS A 134 -0.36 8.90 14.52
C LYS A 134 -0.51 8.04 13.27
N ALA A 135 0.52 7.97 12.46
CA ALA A 135 0.56 7.18 11.23
C ALA A 135 1.89 6.42 11.14
N GLY A 136 1.87 5.29 10.47
CA GLY A 136 3.03 4.44 10.26
C GLY A 136 2.94 3.67 8.95
N PHE A 137 4.02 3.00 8.58
CA PHE A 137 4.10 2.25 7.34
C PHE A 137 3.51 0.86 7.45
N GLN A 138 2.94 0.43 6.34
CA GLN A 138 2.57 -0.94 6.08
C GLN A 138 3.11 -1.31 4.70
N MET A 139 3.72 -2.47 4.60
CA MET A 139 4.31 -2.95 3.35
C MET A 139 3.73 -4.31 2.99
N ASP A 140 3.23 -4.44 1.76
CA ASP A 140 3.02 -5.73 1.13
C ASP A 140 4.31 -6.11 0.40
N VAL A 141 5.05 -7.00 1.02
CA VAL A 141 6.42 -7.35 0.59
C VAL A 141 6.43 -8.10 -0.74
N ALA A 142 5.43 -8.92 -1.03
CA ALA A 142 5.18 -9.60 -2.30
C ALA A 142 6.44 -10.18 -3.00
N THR A 143 7.31 -10.87 -2.25
CA THR A 143 8.65 -11.31 -2.69
C THR A 143 8.67 -12.16 -3.95
N ASP A 144 7.62 -12.94 -4.22
CA ASP A 144 7.51 -13.75 -5.46
C ASP A 144 7.52 -12.88 -6.73
N THR A 145 7.12 -11.61 -6.62
CA THR A 145 7.04 -10.71 -7.77
C THR A 145 8.41 -10.22 -8.25
N TYR A 146 9.43 -10.33 -7.41
CA TYR A 146 10.80 -9.91 -7.72
C TYR A 146 11.87 -10.97 -7.42
N HIS A 147 11.46 -12.21 -7.18
CA HIS A 147 12.34 -13.36 -7.05
C HIS A 147 12.70 -13.91 -8.43
N ASN A 148 13.98 -13.93 -8.78
CA ASN A 148 14.48 -14.61 -9.97
C ASN A 148 14.78 -16.07 -9.63
N LYS A 149 14.06 -17.00 -10.26
CA LYS A 149 14.18 -18.44 -10.03
C LYS A 149 15.45 -19.05 -10.62
N GLU A 150 16.10 -18.37 -11.57
CA GLU A 150 17.30 -18.89 -12.24
C GLU A 150 18.54 -18.75 -11.36
N ASP A 151 18.68 -17.65 -10.65
CA ASP A 151 19.84 -17.38 -9.78
C ASP A 151 19.49 -17.32 -8.28
N GLY A 152 18.21 -17.46 -7.92
CA GLY A 152 17.73 -17.46 -6.54
C GLY A 152 17.82 -16.10 -5.84
N LYS A 153 17.96 -15.01 -6.57
CA LYS A 153 18.11 -13.66 -6.01
C LYS A 153 16.84 -12.82 -6.18
N TYR A 154 16.79 -11.72 -5.47
CA TYR A 154 15.69 -10.77 -5.43
C TYR A 154 16.13 -9.42 -6.02
N TYR A 155 15.37 -8.90 -7.00
CA TYR A 155 15.75 -7.73 -7.82
C TYR A 155 14.80 -6.54 -7.70
N GLY A 156 13.70 -6.67 -7.02
CA GLY A 156 12.55 -5.79 -7.15
C GLY A 156 12.48 -4.60 -6.20
N LEU A 157 13.53 -4.27 -5.50
CA LEU A 157 13.60 -3.07 -4.67
C LEU A 157 14.07 -1.87 -5.49
N PHE A 158 13.89 -0.63 -4.98
CA PHE A 158 14.17 0.58 -5.76
C PHE A 158 15.64 0.78 -6.11
N ASN A 159 16.56 0.10 -5.44
CA ASN A 159 17.89 -0.11 -5.93
C ASN A 159 17.96 -1.45 -6.69
N ASN A 160 18.46 -1.47 -7.89
CA ASN A 160 18.58 -2.68 -8.72
C ASN A 160 19.70 -3.63 -8.27
N GLN A 161 20.16 -3.53 -7.03
CA GLN A 161 21.17 -4.43 -6.49
C GLN A 161 20.50 -5.76 -6.11
N PRO A 162 20.90 -6.89 -6.75
CA PRO A 162 20.35 -8.18 -6.42
C PRO A 162 20.70 -8.56 -4.99
N LYS A 163 19.72 -9.03 -4.24
CA LYS A 163 19.88 -9.48 -2.85
C LYS A 163 19.74 -11.00 -2.76
N THR A 164 20.59 -11.62 -1.98
CA THR A 164 20.35 -12.99 -1.53
C THR A 164 19.20 -13.03 -0.53
N LYS A 165 18.68 -14.22 -0.20
CA LYS A 165 17.65 -14.37 0.81
C LYS A 165 18.06 -13.77 2.16
N ASP A 166 19.29 -13.99 2.60
CA ASP A 166 19.77 -13.48 3.87
C ASP A 166 19.93 -11.96 3.86
N GLN A 167 20.45 -11.40 2.77
CA GLN A 167 20.53 -9.94 2.59
C GLN A 167 19.14 -9.27 2.58
N LEU A 168 18.15 -9.92 1.95
CA LEU A 168 16.78 -9.42 1.95
C LEU A 168 16.16 -9.50 3.36
N TYR A 169 16.43 -10.58 4.09
CA TYR A 169 15.98 -10.73 5.47
C TYR A 169 16.56 -9.66 6.40
N GLU A 170 17.87 -9.42 6.34
CA GLU A 170 18.53 -8.36 7.12
C GLU A 170 18.02 -6.96 6.75
N PHE A 171 17.76 -6.72 5.47
CA PHE A 171 17.18 -5.48 4.99
C PHE A 171 15.80 -5.22 5.65
N TYR A 172 14.90 -6.21 5.67
CA TYR A 172 13.60 -6.04 6.32
C TYR A 172 13.71 -5.96 7.85
N LEU A 173 14.64 -6.66 8.48
CA LEU A 173 14.90 -6.49 9.91
C LEU A 173 15.39 -5.07 10.27
N HIS A 174 16.16 -4.45 9.39
CA HIS A 174 16.61 -3.07 9.58
C HIS A 174 15.45 -2.07 9.54
N ILE A 175 14.47 -2.28 8.67
CA ILE A 175 13.29 -1.40 8.56
C ILE A 175 12.38 -1.48 9.79
N ILE A 176 12.26 -2.64 10.42
CA ILE A 176 11.34 -2.88 11.54
C ILE A 176 11.89 -2.28 12.84
N LYS A 177 13.17 -1.98 12.92
CA LYS A 177 13.84 -1.38 14.09
C LYS A 177 13.74 0.13 14.11
#